data_3c9a17dfec01543967d70aa2b160cd6d
#
_entry.id   3c9a17dfec01543967d70aa2b160cd6d
#
_cell.length_a   1.000
_cell.length_b   1.000
_cell.length_c   1.000
_cell.angle_alpha   90.00
_cell.angle_beta   90.00
_cell.angle_gamma   90.00
#
_symmetry.space_group_name_H-M   'P 1'
#
loop_
_entity.id
_entity.type
_entity.pdbx_description
1 polymer ?
#
loop_
_entity_poly.entity_id
_entity_poly.type
_entity_poly.pdbx_seq_one_letter_code
_entity_poly.pdbx_strand_id
1 'polypeptide(L)'
;MQSLPKRLIERTAHEARYISELAIAAIRGNGIKAYWYKDELNFGDLITPLLLKHFGYMPIYQRAHKSQVVSTGSVLEHLPADYTGVILGSGFIDEKSQVNFPSATVLAVRGKQTRARLGEDRASIAMGDPGLLAVEMMPRREKKSIN
;
A
#
# COMPACT_ATOMS: atom_id res chain seq x y z
N MET A 1 29.45 30.37 13.35
CA MET A 1 28.92 29.02 13.10
C MET A 1 27.49 29.18 12.60
N GLN A 2 27.24 28.96 11.30
CA GLN A 2 25.88 29.01 10.77
C GLN A 2 25.16 27.73 11.20
N SER A 3 24.03 27.86 11.88
CA SER A 3 23.19 26.74 12.25
C SER A 3 22.59 26.10 10.98
N LEU A 4 22.69 24.80 10.84
CA LEU A 4 22.04 24.04 9.77
C LEU A 4 20.53 24.35 9.73
N PRO A 5 19.92 24.55 8.55
CA PRO A 5 18.50 24.85 8.46
C PRO A 5 17.69 23.70 9.05
N LYS A 6 16.68 24.03 9.87
CA LYS A 6 15.83 23.08 10.61
C LYS A 6 15.30 21.93 9.73
N ARG A 7 14.88 22.24 8.48
CA ARG A 7 14.42 21.25 7.50
C ARG A 7 15.49 20.19 7.13
N LEU A 8 16.78 20.57 7.12
CA LEU A 8 17.86 19.64 6.80
C LEU A 8 18.09 18.66 7.97
N ILE A 9 18.01 19.16 9.21
CA ILE A 9 18.13 18.32 10.42
C ILE A 9 16.97 17.33 10.50
N GLU A 10 15.74 17.78 10.24
CA GLU A 10 14.54 16.93 10.24
C GLU A 10 14.62 15.85 9.16
N ARG A 11 15.13 16.19 7.97
CA ARG A 11 15.32 15.24 6.87
C ARG A 11 16.36 14.17 7.20
N THR A 12 17.51 14.57 7.74
CA THR A 12 18.57 13.61 8.12
C THR A 12 18.14 12.71 9.26
N ALA A 13 17.39 13.22 10.25
CA ALA A 13 16.81 12.42 11.33
C ALA A 13 15.79 11.41 10.81
N HIS A 14 14.95 11.80 9.85
CA HIS A 14 13.99 10.90 9.21
C HIS A 14 14.68 9.79 8.41
N GLU A 15 15.72 10.12 7.65
CA GLU A 15 16.50 9.16 6.87
C GLU A 15 17.24 8.18 7.80
N ALA A 16 17.86 8.64 8.88
CA ALA A 16 18.52 7.80 9.85
C ALA A 16 17.54 6.83 10.55
N ARG A 17 16.35 7.32 10.91
CA ARG A 17 15.28 6.50 11.46
C ARG A 17 14.83 5.44 10.48
N TYR A 18 14.62 5.79 9.23
CA TYR A 18 14.22 4.84 8.18
C TYR A 18 15.25 3.73 7.97
N ILE A 19 16.56 4.09 7.96
CA ILE A 19 17.65 3.12 7.86
C ILE A 19 17.66 2.17 9.05
N SER A 20 17.47 2.68 10.27
CA SER A 20 17.40 1.83 11.47
C SER A 20 16.18 0.89 11.45
N GLU A 21 15.02 1.37 11.00
CA GLU A 21 13.82 0.53 10.82
C GLU A 21 14.06 -0.59 9.79
N LEU A 22 14.75 -0.29 8.67
CA LEU A 22 15.13 -1.30 7.67
C LEU A 22 16.08 -2.35 8.24
N ALA A 23 17.09 -1.95 9.02
CA ALA A 23 18.02 -2.87 9.64
C ALA A 23 17.31 -3.81 10.63
N ILE A 24 16.41 -3.28 11.46
CA ILE A 24 15.58 -4.06 12.37
C ILE A 24 14.67 -5.02 11.60
N ALA A 25 14.07 -4.57 10.51
CA ALA A 25 13.21 -5.41 9.68
C ALA A 25 13.98 -6.55 9.01
N ALA A 26 15.22 -6.31 8.59
CA ALA A 26 16.10 -7.36 8.06
C ALA A 26 16.41 -8.44 9.11
N ILE A 27 16.66 -8.03 10.36
CA ILE A 27 16.92 -8.94 11.48
C ILE A 27 15.65 -9.74 11.84
N ARG A 28 14.49 -9.09 11.83
CA ARG A 28 13.21 -9.72 12.19
C ARG A 28 12.57 -10.50 11.05
N GLY A 29 13.04 -10.35 9.81
CA GLY A 29 12.45 -10.98 8.63
C GLY A 29 11.05 -10.46 8.27
N ASN A 30 10.65 -9.27 8.76
CA ASN A 30 9.33 -8.69 8.52
C ASN A 30 9.31 -7.57 7.48
N GLY A 31 10.40 -7.38 6.74
CA GLY A 31 10.44 -6.47 5.58
C GLY A 31 9.60 -6.99 4.42
N ILE A 32 8.73 -6.17 3.85
CA ILE A 32 7.89 -6.54 2.72
C ILE A 32 8.02 -5.53 1.58
N LYS A 33 8.35 -5.99 0.38
CA LYS A 33 8.45 -5.15 -0.82
C LYS A 33 7.04 -4.85 -1.32
N ALA A 34 6.61 -3.59 -1.21
CA ALA A 34 5.28 -3.16 -1.59
C ALA A 34 5.32 -2.08 -2.66
N TYR A 35 4.32 -2.07 -3.52
CA TYR A 35 4.07 -0.98 -4.46
C TYR A 35 2.86 -0.16 -4.00
N TRP A 36 3.01 1.16 -4.05
CA TRP A 36 1.94 2.14 -3.94
C TRP A 36 2.26 3.32 -4.84
N TYR A 37 1.23 4.00 -5.35
CA TYR A 37 1.42 5.19 -6.18
C TYR A 37 1.91 6.35 -5.32
N LYS A 38 2.91 7.09 -5.80
CA LYS A 38 3.55 8.19 -5.04
C LYS A 38 3.85 9.42 -5.88
N ASP A 39 3.59 9.39 -7.19
CA ASP A 39 3.93 10.49 -8.09
C ASP A 39 3.00 11.69 -7.89
N GLU A 40 1.80 11.45 -7.36
CA GLU A 40 0.88 12.46 -6.85
C GLU A 40 0.52 12.14 -5.39
N LEU A 41 0.31 13.21 -4.59
CA LEU A 41 -0.10 13.06 -3.19
C LEU A 41 -1.57 12.63 -3.12
N ASN A 42 -1.80 11.34 -3.17
CA ASN A 42 -3.11 10.74 -2.98
C ASN A 42 -3.12 9.99 -1.64
N PHE A 43 -4.01 10.42 -0.75
CA PHE A 43 -4.15 9.81 0.58
C PHE A 43 -4.45 8.30 0.50
N GLY A 44 -5.30 7.88 -0.45
CA GLY A 44 -5.68 6.48 -0.62
C GLY A 44 -4.48 5.57 -0.89
N ASP A 45 -3.58 6.00 -1.75
CA ASP A 45 -2.41 5.21 -2.13
C ASP A 45 -1.36 5.16 -1.01
N LEU A 46 -1.27 6.23 -0.19
CA LEU A 46 -0.37 6.29 0.96
C LEU A 46 -0.84 5.43 2.15
N ILE A 47 -2.04 4.90 2.12
CA ILE A 47 -2.54 4.00 3.18
C ILE A 47 -1.80 2.65 3.13
N THR A 48 -1.40 2.14 1.97
CA THR A 48 -0.68 0.86 1.86
C THR A 48 0.51 0.73 2.83
N PRO A 49 1.49 1.66 2.86
CA PRO A 49 2.59 1.54 3.81
C PRO A 49 2.16 1.70 5.28
N LEU A 50 1.11 2.45 5.56
CA LEU A 50 0.58 2.60 6.92
C LEU A 50 -0.08 1.31 7.39
N LEU A 51 -0.89 0.66 6.55
CA LEU A 51 -1.49 -0.64 6.84
C LEU A 51 -0.44 -1.71 7.11
N LEU A 52 0.57 -1.82 6.25
CA LEU A 52 1.63 -2.79 6.43
C LEU A 52 2.34 -2.59 7.78
N LYS A 53 2.65 -1.35 8.16
CA LYS A 53 3.22 -1.03 9.48
C LYS A 53 2.27 -1.39 10.63
N HIS A 54 0.98 -1.12 10.51
CA HIS A 54 -0.02 -1.46 11.52
C HIS A 54 -0.06 -2.98 11.78
N PHE A 55 0.08 -3.79 10.74
CA PHE A 55 0.15 -5.25 10.85
C PHE A 55 1.56 -5.80 11.14
N GLY A 56 2.50 -4.95 11.53
CA GLY A 56 3.83 -5.37 11.99
C GLY A 56 4.86 -5.61 10.88
N TYR A 57 4.56 -5.25 9.65
CA TYR A 57 5.49 -5.33 8.54
C TYR A 57 6.23 -4.00 8.33
N MET A 58 7.47 -4.07 7.89
CA MET A 58 8.23 -2.92 7.41
C MET A 58 8.04 -2.77 5.90
N PRO A 59 7.27 -1.78 5.41
CA PRO A 59 7.05 -1.58 3.99
C PRO A 59 8.31 -1.03 3.33
N ILE A 60 8.80 -1.74 2.31
CA ILE A 60 9.91 -1.35 1.46
C ILE A 60 9.34 -1.01 0.10
N TYR A 61 9.39 0.27 -0.28
CA TYR A 61 8.89 0.68 -1.59
C TYR A 61 9.63 -0.03 -2.73
N GLN A 62 8.88 -0.58 -3.66
CA GLN A 62 9.39 -1.14 -4.90
C GLN A 62 8.52 -0.71 -6.09
N ARG A 63 9.12 -0.73 -7.29
CA ARG A 63 8.36 -0.59 -8.53
C ARG A 63 7.37 -1.75 -8.67
N ALA A 64 6.25 -1.53 -9.34
CA ALA A 64 5.16 -2.49 -9.47
C ALA A 64 5.62 -3.93 -9.84
N HIS A 65 6.47 -4.08 -10.86
CA HIS A 65 6.97 -5.37 -11.33
C HIS A 65 7.93 -6.10 -10.37
N LYS A 66 8.41 -5.43 -9.32
CA LYS A 66 9.33 -6.00 -8.30
C LYS A 66 8.70 -6.08 -6.92
N SER A 67 7.45 -5.68 -6.79
CA SER A 67 6.76 -5.71 -5.51
C SER A 67 6.25 -7.12 -5.20
N GLN A 68 6.20 -7.43 -3.91
CA GLN A 68 5.61 -8.66 -3.39
C GLN A 68 4.13 -8.48 -3.08
N VAL A 69 3.70 -7.24 -2.83
CA VAL A 69 2.32 -6.92 -2.50
C VAL A 69 1.89 -5.57 -3.05
N VAL A 70 0.63 -5.52 -3.49
CA VAL A 70 -0.13 -4.29 -3.74
C VAL A 70 -1.42 -4.36 -2.94
N SER A 71 -1.85 -3.23 -2.37
CA SER A 71 -3.03 -3.19 -1.51
C SER A 71 -3.98 -2.07 -1.92
N THR A 72 -4.06 -0.98 -1.19
CA THR A 72 -5.01 0.11 -1.45
C THR A 72 -4.78 0.83 -2.77
N GLY A 73 -5.79 1.53 -3.24
CA GLY A 73 -5.72 2.37 -4.42
C GLY A 73 -6.12 1.66 -5.72
N SER A 74 -6.15 2.43 -6.79
CA SER A 74 -6.43 1.95 -8.16
C SER A 74 -5.12 1.82 -8.91
N VAL A 75 -4.32 0.82 -8.57
CA VAL A 75 -2.94 0.69 -9.06
C VAL A 75 -2.69 -0.56 -9.91
N LEU A 76 -3.75 -1.32 -10.24
CA LEU A 76 -3.58 -2.57 -10.99
C LEU A 76 -3.08 -2.36 -12.41
N GLU A 77 -3.34 -1.20 -13.04
CA GLU A 77 -2.81 -0.86 -14.37
C GLU A 77 -1.28 -0.71 -14.38
N HIS A 78 -0.68 -0.46 -13.23
CA HIS A 78 0.77 -0.34 -13.13
C HIS A 78 1.48 -1.70 -13.05
N LEU A 79 0.72 -2.79 -12.82
CA LEU A 79 1.26 -4.14 -12.72
C LEU A 79 1.43 -4.74 -14.12
N PRO A 80 2.52 -5.47 -14.38
CA PRO A 80 2.64 -6.25 -15.60
C PRO A 80 1.67 -7.45 -15.55
N ALA A 81 1.27 -7.95 -16.72
CA ALA A 81 0.33 -9.07 -16.82
C ALA A 81 0.85 -10.37 -16.16
N ASP A 82 2.16 -10.55 -16.12
CA ASP A 82 2.86 -11.68 -15.51
C ASP A 82 3.22 -11.45 -14.03
N TYR A 83 2.59 -10.46 -13.38
CA TYR A 83 2.82 -10.17 -11.97
C TYR A 83 2.60 -11.41 -11.09
N THR A 84 3.56 -11.70 -10.22
CA THR A 84 3.56 -12.92 -9.37
C THR A 84 3.31 -12.63 -7.88
N GLY A 85 3.17 -11.36 -7.51
CA GLY A 85 2.94 -10.98 -6.11
C GLY A 85 1.50 -11.15 -5.64
N VAL A 86 1.23 -10.61 -4.45
CA VAL A 86 -0.09 -10.63 -3.80
C VAL A 86 -0.87 -9.37 -4.15
N ILE A 87 -2.12 -9.53 -4.55
CA ILE A 87 -3.09 -8.45 -4.73
C ILE A 87 -4.11 -8.52 -3.58
N LEU A 88 -4.18 -7.46 -2.78
CA LEU A 88 -5.02 -7.39 -1.59
C LEU A 88 -5.84 -6.10 -1.57
N GLY A 89 -7.02 -6.10 -2.21
CA GLY A 89 -7.97 -5.00 -2.14
C GLY A 89 -7.72 -3.82 -3.09
N SER A 90 -6.75 -3.92 -4.02
CA SER A 90 -6.53 -2.92 -5.06
C SER A 90 -7.57 -2.99 -6.18
N GLY A 91 -7.64 -1.96 -6.99
CA GLY A 91 -8.56 -1.86 -8.11
C GLY A 91 -7.94 -1.30 -9.38
N PHE A 92 -8.73 -1.31 -10.45
CA PHE A 92 -8.43 -0.59 -11.69
C PHE A 92 -8.94 0.85 -11.61
N ILE A 93 -8.25 1.78 -12.24
CA ILE A 93 -8.68 3.16 -12.43
C ILE A 93 -9.46 3.32 -13.74
N ASP A 94 -8.96 2.73 -14.82
CA ASP A 94 -9.59 2.78 -16.15
C ASP A 94 -10.67 1.69 -16.27
N GLU A 95 -11.83 2.07 -16.76
CA GLU A 95 -12.97 1.16 -17.00
C GLU A 95 -12.71 0.14 -18.11
N LYS A 96 -11.78 0.40 -19.01
CA LYS A 96 -11.42 -0.46 -20.14
C LYS A 96 -10.32 -1.45 -19.82
N SER A 97 -9.63 -1.31 -18.69
CA SER A 97 -8.53 -2.20 -18.32
C SER A 97 -9.05 -3.61 -18.04
N GLN A 98 -8.44 -4.60 -18.71
CA GLN A 98 -8.72 -6.02 -18.53
C GLN A 98 -7.40 -6.77 -18.43
N VAL A 99 -7.04 -7.18 -17.24
CA VAL A 99 -5.85 -8.02 -16.98
C VAL A 99 -6.22 -9.00 -15.87
N ASN A 100 -6.04 -10.29 -16.11
CA ASN A 100 -6.44 -11.33 -15.16
C ASN A 100 -5.34 -11.76 -14.18
N PHE A 101 -4.08 -11.33 -14.37
CA PHE A 101 -2.94 -11.65 -13.51
C PHE A 101 -2.84 -13.15 -13.19
N PRO A 102 -2.62 -14.03 -14.17
CA PRO A 102 -2.71 -15.47 -13.98
C PRO A 102 -1.70 -16.02 -12.98
N SER A 103 -0.57 -15.33 -12.82
CA SER A 103 0.51 -15.73 -11.90
C SER A 103 0.42 -15.09 -10.52
N ALA A 104 -0.51 -14.13 -10.30
CA ALA A 104 -0.65 -13.45 -9.02
C ALA A 104 -1.54 -14.22 -8.04
N THR A 105 -1.22 -14.10 -6.75
CA THR A 105 -2.13 -14.50 -5.68
C THR A 105 -3.11 -13.36 -5.39
N VAL A 106 -4.34 -13.47 -5.90
CA VAL A 106 -5.38 -12.46 -5.68
C VAL A 106 -6.24 -12.87 -4.48
N LEU A 107 -6.03 -12.21 -3.33
CA LEU A 107 -6.77 -12.47 -2.09
C LEU A 107 -8.07 -11.68 -2.03
N ALA A 108 -8.02 -10.42 -2.45
CA ALA A 108 -9.18 -9.54 -2.51
C ALA A 108 -8.98 -8.47 -3.58
N VAL A 109 -10.09 -7.91 -4.06
CA VAL A 109 -10.10 -6.72 -4.93
C VAL A 109 -11.04 -5.67 -4.39
N ARG A 110 -10.83 -4.41 -4.77
CA ARG A 110 -11.55 -3.27 -4.20
C ARG A 110 -13.07 -3.35 -4.40
N GLY A 111 -13.54 -3.89 -5.51
CA GLY A 111 -14.97 -3.93 -5.76
C GLY A 111 -15.40 -4.76 -6.96
N LYS A 112 -16.72 -4.78 -7.19
CA LYS A 112 -17.39 -5.60 -8.21
C LYS A 112 -16.83 -5.40 -9.63
N GLN A 113 -16.57 -4.15 -10.00
CA GLN A 113 -16.06 -3.82 -11.34
C GLN A 113 -14.66 -4.40 -11.55
N THR A 114 -13.77 -4.27 -10.57
CA THR A 114 -12.43 -4.86 -10.63
C THR A 114 -12.51 -6.38 -10.72
N ARG A 115 -13.36 -7.02 -9.91
CA ARG A 115 -13.53 -8.48 -9.93
C ARG A 115 -14.02 -8.98 -11.29
N ALA A 116 -15.01 -8.32 -11.89
CA ALA A 116 -15.54 -8.69 -13.20
C ALA A 116 -14.49 -8.63 -14.32
N ARG A 117 -13.52 -7.73 -14.19
CA ARG A 117 -12.44 -7.54 -15.19
C ARG A 117 -11.29 -8.53 -15.05
N LEU A 118 -11.19 -9.22 -13.92
CA LEU A 118 -10.18 -10.26 -13.71
C LEU A 118 -10.55 -11.61 -14.35
N GLY A 119 -11.78 -11.75 -14.85
CA GLY A 119 -12.26 -12.97 -15.48
C GLY A 119 -13.20 -13.81 -14.60
N GLU A 120 -13.91 -14.73 -15.23
CA GLU A 120 -14.95 -15.55 -14.56
C GLU A 120 -14.37 -16.52 -13.52
N ASP A 121 -13.18 -17.03 -13.73
CA ASP A 121 -12.43 -17.87 -12.80
C ASP A 121 -12.14 -17.18 -11.46
N ARG A 122 -12.28 -15.87 -11.40
CA ARG A 122 -12.07 -15.02 -10.22
C ARG A 122 -13.38 -14.60 -9.51
N ALA A 123 -14.53 -15.20 -9.87
CA ALA A 123 -15.83 -14.80 -9.33
C ALA A 123 -15.97 -14.97 -7.80
N SER A 124 -15.22 -15.89 -7.18
CA SER A 124 -15.21 -16.14 -5.73
C SER A 124 -14.26 -15.25 -4.93
N ILE A 125 -13.45 -14.39 -5.58
CA ILE A 125 -12.50 -13.52 -4.89
C ILE A 125 -13.25 -12.55 -3.97
N ALA A 126 -12.73 -12.40 -2.75
CA ALA A 126 -13.24 -11.45 -1.77
C ALA A 126 -13.19 -10.00 -2.32
N MET A 127 -14.15 -9.20 -1.89
CA MET A 127 -14.20 -7.78 -2.21
C MET A 127 -14.06 -6.96 -0.94
N GLY A 128 -13.16 -5.99 -0.95
CA GLY A 128 -12.96 -5.05 0.14
C GLY A 128 -11.82 -4.10 -0.17
N ASP A 129 -11.97 -2.87 0.27
CA ASP A 129 -10.91 -1.88 0.23
C ASP A 129 -10.21 -1.83 1.59
N PRO A 130 -8.95 -2.29 1.71
CA PRO A 130 -8.23 -2.24 2.98
C PRO A 130 -8.04 -0.81 3.49
N GLY A 131 -8.22 0.20 2.64
CA GLY A 131 -8.23 1.60 3.05
C GLY A 131 -9.29 1.93 4.10
N LEU A 132 -10.36 1.14 4.20
CA LEU A 132 -11.37 1.27 5.26
C LEU A 132 -10.79 0.99 6.66
N LEU A 133 -9.75 0.18 6.76
CA LEU A 133 -9.05 -0.10 8.01
C LEU A 133 -8.25 1.11 8.53
N ALA A 134 -8.07 2.15 7.71
CA ALA A 134 -7.42 3.39 8.14
C ALA A 134 -8.11 4.03 9.34
N VAL A 135 -9.42 3.81 9.50
CA VAL A 135 -10.20 4.30 10.66
C VAL A 135 -9.68 3.70 11.98
N GLU A 136 -9.22 2.46 11.96
CA GLU A 136 -8.67 1.80 13.16
C GLU A 136 -7.27 2.32 13.53
N MET A 137 -6.55 2.85 12.56
CA MET A 137 -5.21 3.41 12.75
C MET A 137 -5.23 4.87 13.21
N MET A 138 -6.38 5.55 13.08
CA MET A 138 -6.52 6.94 13.50
C MET A 138 -6.82 7.02 14.99
N PRO A 139 -6.14 7.91 15.76
CA PRO A 139 -6.51 8.15 17.14
C PRO A 139 -7.96 8.64 17.19
N ARG A 140 -8.79 8.00 18.01
CA ARG A 140 -10.18 8.45 18.25
C ARG A 140 -10.12 9.86 18.81
N ARG A 141 -10.65 10.83 18.08
CA ARG A 141 -10.87 12.17 18.64
C ARG A 141 -11.91 12.04 19.75
N GLU A 142 -11.53 12.38 20.98
CA GLU A 142 -12.51 12.61 22.03
C GLU A 142 -13.50 13.68 21.55
N LYS A 143 -14.80 13.36 21.59
CA LYS A 143 -15.83 14.35 21.33
C LYS A 143 -15.67 15.47 22.36
N LYS A 144 -15.16 16.63 21.96
CA LYS A 144 -15.30 17.83 22.79
C LYS A 144 -16.79 18.07 22.97
N SER A 145 -17.29 17.91 24.18
CA SER A 145 -18.64 18.37 24.53
C SER A 145 -18.65 19.88 24.35
N ILE A 146 -19.45 20.34 23.39
CA ILE A 146 -19.75 21.77 23.26
C ILE A 146 -20.79 22.03 24.35
N ASN A 147 -20.35 22.66 25.45
CA ASN A 147 -21.23 23.27 26.43
C ASN A 147 -21.66 24.63 25.93
#